data_00769c1eb825c1d392abf29f4dcbedfc
#
_entry.id   00769c1eb825c1d392abf29f4dcbedfc
#
_cell.length_a   1.000
_cell.length_b   1.000
_cell.length_c   1.000
_cell.angle_alpha   90.00
_cell.angle_beta   90.00
_cell.angle_gamma   90.00
#
_symmetry.space_group_name_H-M   'P 1'
#
loop_
_entity.id
_entity.type
_entity.pdbx_description
1 polymer ?
#
loop_
_entity_poly.entity_id
_entity_poly.type
_entity_poly.pdbx_seq_one_letter_code
_entity_poly.pdbx_strand_id
1 'polypeptide(L)'
;MNLKKIENLVRAHLVDVETYDAMDAPEALAKRAGISEDQIIKLNGNENPYGGSPDAVAAVAQVPLHIYPDPNQLRMREALASYTTAQPENIVVGAGADELI
;
A
#
# COMPACT_ATOMS: atom_id res chain seq x y z
N MET A 1 -28.10 29.76 -9.46
CA MET A 1 -27.94 28.37 -9.04
C MET A 1 -26.84 28.37 -7.99
N ASN A 2 -27.22 28.22 -6.71
CA ASN A 2 -26.24 28.27 -5.61
C ASN A 2 -25.46 26.94 -5.64
N LEU A 3 -24.25 26.98 -6.20
CA LEU A 3 -23.32 25.86 -6.09
C LEU A 3 -23.03 25.71 -4.59
N LYS A 4 -23.62 24.67 -3.97
CA LYS A 4 -23.23 24.28 -2.61
C LYS A 4 -21.72 24.07 -2.65
N LYS A 5 -21.00 24.80 -1.82
CA LYS A 5 -19.56 24.63 -1.72
C LYS A 5 -19.29 23.16 -1.39
N ILE A 6 -18.29 22.58 -2.01
CA ILE A 6 -17.88 21.18 -1.81
C ILE A 6 -17.70 20.84 -0.34
N GLU A 7 -17.22 21.81 0.45
CA GLU A 7 -17.03 21.69 1.90
C GLU A 7 -18.32 21.29 2.64
N ASN A 8 -19.50 21.69 2.11
CA ASN A 8 -20.79 21.32 2.70
C ASN A 8 -21.20 19.86 2.44
N LEU A 9 -20.45 19.13 1.62
CA LEU A 9 -20.65 17.70 1.34
C LEU A 9 -19.75 16.82 2.19
N VAL A 10 -18.74 17.40 2.84
CA VAL A 10 -17.84 16.68 3.73
C VAL A 10 -18.56 16.42 5.05
N ARG A 11 -18.42 15.21 5.60
CA ARG A 11 -18.93 14.89 6.93
C ARG A 11 -18.24 15.77 7.97
N ALA A 12 -18.99 16.33 8.92
CA ALA A 12 -18.49 17.32 9.87
C ALA A 12 -17.24 16.83 10.64
N HIS A 13 -17.17 15.55 11.02
CA HIS A 13 -16.03 14.98 11.74
C HIS A 13 -14.77 14.81 10.87
N LEU A 14 -14.86 14.99 9.54
CA LEU A 14 -13.72 14.92 8.62
C LEU A 14 -13.16 16.30 8.25
N VAL A 15 -13.84 17.38 8.66
CA VAL A 15 -13.42 18.75 8.29
C VAL A 15 -12.09 19.11 8.94
N ASP A 16 -11.90 18.69 10.18
CA ASP A 16 -10.72 19.03 11.00
C ASP A 16 -9.75 17.83 11.15
N VAL A 17 -9.90 16.78 10.32
CA VAL A 17 -8.96 15.65 10.34
C VAL A 17 -7.62 16.10 9.76
N GLU A 18 -6.57 15.91 10.55
CA GLU A 18 -5.19 16.12 10.06
C GLU A 18 -4.93 15.18 8.86
N THR A 19 -4.40 15.75 7.79
CA THR A 19 -4.02 14.97 6.61
C THR A 19 -2.83 14.08 6.94
N TYR A 20 -2.82 12.90 6.34
CA TYR A 20 -1.65 12.02 6.41
C TYR A 20 -0.40 12.74 5.89
N ASP A 21 0.61 12.83 6.74
CA ASP A 21 1.92 13.40 6.37
C ASP A 21 2.74 12.32 5.67
N ALA A 22 2.77 12.37 4.34
CA ALA A 22 3.51 11.41 3.54
C ALA A 22 5.02 11.57 3.76
N MET A 23 5.71 10.44 3.86
CA MET A 23 7.16 10.45 4.01
C MET A 23 7.84 11.03 2.77
N ASP A 24 8.84 11.90 3.02
CA ASP A 24 9.67 12.45 1.96
C ASP A 24 10.38 11.33 1.16
N ALA A 25 10.47 11.51 -0.15
CA ALA A 25 11.27 10.65 -1.01
C ALA A 25 12.77 10.79 -0.68
N PRO A 26 13.59 9.74 -0.90
CA PRO A 26 15.04 9.79 -0.63
C PRO A 26 15.73 10.97 -1.30
N GLU A 27 15.35 11.33 -2.52
CA GLU A 27 15.91 12.47 -3.28
C GLU A 27 15.64 13.81 -2.56
N ALA A 28 14.46 13.99 -2.00
CA ALA A 28 14.11 15.20 -1.27
C ALA A 28 14.90 15.31 0.04
N LEU A 29 15.08 14.19 0.73
CA LEU A 29 15.89 14.09 1.95
C LEU A 29 17.36 14.39 1.67
N ALA A 30 17.93 13.78 0.64
CA ALA A 30 19.30 13.98 0.21
C ALA A 30 19.59 15.45 -0.13
N LYS A 31 18.69 16.06 -0.92
CA LYS A 31 18.79 17.49 -1.28
C LYS A 31 18.76 18.39 -0.05
N ARG A 32 17.87 18.11 0.91
CA ARG A 32 17.74 18.88 2.14
C ARG A 32 18.95 18.72 3.06
N ALA A 33 19.52 17.52 3.11
CA ALA A 33 20.71 17.21 3.91
C ALA A 33 22.04 17.62 3.25
N GLY A 34 22.04 17.92 1.95
CA GLY A 34 23.25 18.26 1.19
C GLY A 34 24.20 17.08 0.97
N ILE A 35 23.64 15.85 0.91
CA ILE A 35 24.39 14.60 0.68
C ILE A 35 23.85 13.90 -0.56
N SER A 36 24.53 12.84 -1.02
CA SER A 36 24.02 12.03 -2.13
C SER A 36 22.94 11.07 -1.67
N GLU A 37 22.05 10.67 -2.58
CA GLU A 37 20.90 9.80 -2.30
C GLU A 37 21.32 8.42 -1.76
N ASP A 38 22.41 7.86 -2.23
CA ASP A 38 22.99 6.60 -1.77
C ASP A 38 23.47 6.62 -0.31
N GLN A 39 23.63 7.82 0.26
CA GLN A 39 23.97 8.00 1.69
C GLN A 39 22.72 8.09 2.60
N ILE A 40 21.51 8.09 2.03
CA ILE A 40 20.28 8.11 2.81
C ILE A 40 19.95 6.69 3.29
N ILE A 41 19.85 6.55 4.61
CA ILE A 41 19.33 5.33 5.24
C ILE A 41 17.95 5.64 5.79
N LYS A 42 16.91 5.17 5.10
CA LYS A 42 15.50 5.40 5.44
C LYS A 42 15.01 4.31 6.40
N LEU A 43 14.72 4.66 7.64
CA LEU A 43 14.26 3.73 8.69
C LEU A 43 12.81 3.96 9.11
N ASN A 44 12.15 4.98 8.58
CA ASN A 44 10.82 5.43 8.98
C ASN A 44 9.68 4.87 8.12
N GLY A 45 9.97 4.12 7.07
CA GLY A 45 8.98 3.60 6.11
C GLY A 45 8.50 2.18 6.39
N ASN A 46 9.05 1.51 7.38
CA ASN A 46 8.80 0.08 7.62
C ASN A 46 8.99 -0.78 6.35
N GLU A 47 9.93 -0.37 5.50
CA GLU A 47 10.25 -1.01 4.23
C GLU A 47 11.35 -2.07 4.44
N ASN A 48 11.33 -3.13 3.63
CA ASN A 48 12.39 -4.13 3.66
C ASN A 48 13.63 -3.65 2.89
N PRO A 49 14.74 -3.32 3.56
CA PRO A 49 15.95 -2.80 2.90
C PRO A 49 16.68 -3.85 2.07
N TYR A 50 16.35 -5.12 2.22
CA TYR A 50 16.95 -6.21 1.45
C TYR A 50 16.25 -6.49 0.12
N GLY A 51 15.18 -5.75 -0.18
CA GLY A 51 14.37 -5.90 -1.39
C GLY A 51 13.36 -7.05 -1.32
N GLY A 52 12.68 -7.28 -2.43
CA GLY A 52 11.68 -8.35 -2.56
C GLY A 52 12.31 -9.71 -2.87
N SER A 53 11.58 -10.78 -2.59
CA SER A 53 11.98 -12.14 -3.01
C SER A 53 12.17 -12.18 -4.54
N PRO A 54 13.30 -12.69 -5.05
CA PRO A 54 13.52 -12.84 -6.49
C PRO A 54 12.43 -13.69 -7.17
N ASP A 55 11.93 -14.72 -6.49
CA ASP A 55 10.86 -15.57 -7.01
C ASP A 55 9.54 -14.81 -7.13
N ALA A 56 9.23 -13.94 -6.15
CA ALA A 56 8.04 -13.10 -6.21
C ALA A 56 8.13 -12.09 -7.37
N VAL A 57 9.28 -11.46 -7.56
CA VAL A 57 9.52 -10.54 -8.68
C VAL A 57 9.38 -11.25 -10.02
N ALA A 58 9.96 -12.45 -10.16
CA ALA A 58 9.83 -13.26 -11.37
C ALA A 58 8.38 -13.68 -11.63
N ALA A 59 7.62 -14.03 -10.57
CA ALA A 59 6.22 -14.41 -10.70
C ALA A 59 5.34 -13.23 -11.16
N VAL A 60 5.57 -12.02 -10.65
CA VAL A 60 4.83 -10.82 -11.08
C VAL A 60 5.00 -10.56 -12.58
N ALA A 61 6.19 -10.80 -13.14
CA ALA A 61 6.44 -10.63 -14.57
C ALA A 61 5.63 -11.60 -15.46
N GLN A 62 5.09 -12.68 -14.90
CA GLN A 62 4.28 -13.66 -15.61
C GLN A 62 2.76 -13.42 -15.47
N VAL A 63 2.36 -12.45 -14.67
CA VAL A 63 0.94 -12.14 -14.46
C VAL A 63 0.34 -11.50 -15.71
N PRO A 64 -0.79 -11.99 -16.24
CA PRO A 64 -1.47 -11.37 -17.36
C PRO A 64 -2.20 -10.10 -16.92
N LEU A 65 -1.49 -8.97 -16.87
CA LEU A 65 -1.98 -7.70 -16.35
C LEU A 65 -3.21 -7.12 -17.08
N HIS A 66 -3.57 -7.66 -18.25
CA HIS A 66 -4.72 -7.26 -19.05
C HIS A 66 -6.01 -8.01 -18.69
N ILE A 67 -5.96 -8.92 -17.72
CA ILE A 67 -7.10 -9.72 -17.24
C ILE A 67 -7.43 -9.32 -15.82
N TYR A 68 -8.71 -9.12 -15.52
CA TYR A 68 -9.14 -8.88 -14.16
C TYR A 68 -8.84 -10.08 -13.25
N PRO A 69 -8.36 -9.84 -12.04
CA PRO A 69 -8.13 -10.90 -11.07
C PRO A 69 -9.45 -11.57 -10.63
N ASP A 70 -9.35 -12.76 -10.06
CA ASP A 70 -10.49 -13.42 -9.40
C ASP A 70 -11.03 -12.56 -8.26
N PRO A 71 -12.30 -12.10 -8.31
CA PRO A 71 -12.88 -11.26 -7.28
C PRO A 71 -12.97 -11.98 -5.91
N ASN A 72 -12.99 -13.29 -5.89
CA ASN A 72 -12.97 -14.08 -4.66
C ASN A 72 -11.56 -14.34 -4.11
N GLN A 73 -10.53 -14.04 -4.89
CA GLN A 73 -9.12 -14.20 -4.51
C GLN A 73 -8.78 -15.61 -3.98
N LEU A 74 -9.45 -16.64 -4.50
CA LEU A 74 -9.44 -17.99 -3.94
C LEU A 74 -8.03 -18.56 -3.83
N ARG A 75 -7.24 -18.48 -4.90
CA ARG A 75 -5.86 -19.00 -4.89
C ARG A 75 -4.98 -18.35 -3.82
N MET A 76 -5.16 -17.05 -3.59
CA MET A 76 -4.40 -16.31 -2.58
C MET A 76 -4.84 -16.70 -1.17
N ARG A 77 -6.16 -16.84 -0.95
CA ARG A 77 -6.71 -17.30 0.33
C ARG A 77 -6.28 -18.72 0.68
N GLU A 78 -6.27 -19.63 -0.30
CA GLU A 78 -5.77 -21.00 -0.12
C GLU A 78 -4.26 -21.03 0.23
N ALA A 79 -3.44 -20.22 -0.47
CA ALA A 79 -2.02 -20.11 -0.16
C ALA A 79 -1.77 -19.57 1.26
N LEU A 80 -2.51 -18.52 1.66
CA LEU A 80 -2.43 -17.96 3.00
C LEU A 80 -2.95 -18.93 4.07
N ALA A 81 -3.99 -19.70 3.78
CA ALA A 81 -4.50 -20.75 4.67
C ALA A 81 -3.43 -21.81 4.95
N SER A 82 -2.70 -22.21 3.92
CA SER A 82 -1.58 -23.16 4.06
C SER A 82 -0.44 -22.61 4.91
N TYR A 83 -0.25 -21.30 4.92
CA TYR A 83 0.80 -20.63 5.69
C TYR A 83 0.37 -20.34 7.14
N THR A 84 -0.91 -19.99 7.36
CA THR A 84 -1.41 -19.43 8.64
C THR A 84 -2.20 -20.41 9.50
N THR A 85 -2.53 -21.58 9.05
CA THR A 85 -3.47 -22.54 9.70
C THR A 85 -4.94 -22.06 9.75
N ALA A 86 -5.26 -20.87 9.25
CA ALA A 86 -6.63 -20.40 9.14
C ALA A 86 -7.35 -21.13 7.99
N GLN A 87 -8.69 -21.16 8.03
CA GLN A 87 -9.46 -21.65 6.90
C GLN A 87 -9.56 -20.54 5.82
N PRO A 88 -9.57 -20.89 4.52
CA PRO A 88 -9.66 -19.88 3.44
C PRO A 88 -10.84 -18.92 3.60
N GLU A 89 -11.97 -19.41 4.14
CA GLU A 89 -13.18 -18.63 4.37
C GLU A 89 -13.00 -17.53 5.44
N ASN A 90 -12.00 -17.69 6.31
CA ASN A 90 -11.68 -16.76 7.39
C ASN A 90 -10.56 -15.79 7.02
N ILE A 91 -10.15 -15.74 5.74
CA ILE A 91 -9.09 -14.88 5.26
C ILE A 91 -9.70 -13.81 4.36
N VAL A 92 -9.40 -12.55 4.67
CA VAL A 92 -9.70 -11.39 3.82
C VAL A 92 -8.37 -10.85 3.29
N VAL A 93 -8.33 -10.55 2.01
CA VAL A 93 -7.13 -10.03 1.34
C VAL A 93 -7.45 -8.69 0.70
N GLY A 94 -6.58 -7.72 0.87
CA GLY A 94 -6.69 -6.39 0.29
C GLY A 94 -5.36 -5.90 -0.30
N ALA A 95 -5.40 -4.83 -1.08
CA ALA A 95 -4.22 -4.18 -1.65
C ALA A 95 -3.56 -3.23 -0.65
N GLY A 96 -3.14 -3.76 0.48
CA GLY A 96 -2.58 -3.04 1.60
C GLY A 96 -3.54 -2.91 2.78
N ALA A 97 -3.03 -2.42 3.91
CA ALA A 97 -3.80 -2.30 5.15
C ALA A 97 -4.97 -1.33 5.03
N ASP A 98 -4.81 -0.25 4.28
CA ASP A 98 -5.81 0.80 4.12
C ASP A 98 -7.11 0.29 3.48
N GLU A 99 -7.03 -0.76 2.64
CA GLU A 99 -8.22 -1.39 2.07
C GLU A 99 -8.96 -2.27 3.08
N LEU A 100 -8.29 -2.71 4.13
CA LEU A 100 -8.83 -3.63 5.13
C LEU A 100 -9.35 -2.93 6.39
N ILE A 101 -9.03 -1.64 6.59
CA ILE A 101 -9.45 -0.81 7.70
C ILE A 101 -10.80 -0.15 7.38
#